data_83a5e6813223e6db936fc2c94a54e754
#
_entry.id   83a5e6813223e6db936fc2c94a54e754
#
_cell.length_a   1.000
_cell.length_b   1.000
_cell.length_c   1.000
_cell.angle_alpha   90.00
_cell.angle_beta   90.00
_cell.angle_gamma   90.00
#
_symmetry.space_group_name_H-M   'P 1'
#
loop_
_entity.id
_entity.type
_entity.pdbx_description
1 polymer ?
#
loop_
_entity_poly.entity_id
_entity_poly.type
_entity_poly.pdbx_seq_one_letter_code
_entity_poly.pdbx_strand_id
1 'polypeptide(L)'
;MMTQTRIAVTNRTICYELYKQAGLASAEDTPLTCLSRQIRVLLNNNSYDKILVREKDLSEEEYHAFIADIFYAQHSYPSATNLTSDNCASAKNPLIINSRSDNSTHAKSICPDGINIMPSRIIVHNFPAVAEEFGTDLHLPFSIFTNLLGHSGNSAQNNFQNSLSNSSVLTSDTSVVTSDNDLTHSPSIATSGIDLTHENTVAPATSSGYFREKYSHIKRIGTSIHSVDDAVFAESHGADYITAGHIFTTDCKKGLPGRGIDWLKSICNAVSIPVYAIGGISDANVSMLSDCNISGYCMMSASMKPILSE
;
A
#
# COMPACT_ATOMS: atom_id res chain seq x y z
N MET A 1 20.32 7.63 16.80
CA MET A 1 18.87 7.63 16.52
C MET A 1 18.68 6.96 15.16
N MET A 2 17.86 5.94 15.06
CA MET A 2 17.49 5.41 13.75
C MET A 2 16.66 6.47 13.02
N THR A 3 16.97 6.74 11.75
CA THR A 3 16.19 7.66 10.95
C THR A 3 14.81 7.07 10.68
N GLN A 4 13.76 7.79 11.05
CA GLN A 4 12.38 7.36 10.80
C GLN A 4 12.07 7.38 9.31
N THR A 5 11.49 6.30 8.79
CA THR A 5 11.06 6.19 7.39
C THR A 5 9.87 7.11 7.12
N ARG A 6 9.97 7.95 6.08
CA ARG A 6 8.88 8.80 5.61
C ARG A 6 8.20 8.17 4.41
N ILE A 7 6.90 7.95 4.51
CA ILE A 7 6.09 7.31 3.46
C ILE A 7 5.11 8.34 2.90
N ALA A 8 5.22 8.65 1.61
CA ALA A 8 4.19 9.39 0.90
C ALA A 8 3.00 8.47 0.60
N VAL A 9 1.78 8.92 0.86
CA VAL A 9 0.55 8.20 0.48
C VAL A 9 -0.14 8.98 -0.62
N THR A 10 -0.44 8.33 -1.73
CA THR A 10 -1.05 9.02 -2.87
C THR A 10 -2.54 9.28 -2.67
N ASN A 11 -3.02 10.33 -3.34
CA ASN A 11 -4.41 10.64 -3.57
C ASN A 11 -4.49 11.53 -4.83
N ARG A 12 -4.90 10.95 -5.95
CA ARG A 12 -4.90 11.66 -7.25
C ARG A 12 -5.80 12.89 -7.27
N THR A 13 -6.93 12.84 -6.54
CA THR A 13 -7.86 13.98 -6.49
C THR A 13 -7.24 15.17 -5.78
N ILE A 14 -6.62 14.95 -4.60
CA ILE A 14 -5.91 16.00 -3.86
C ILE A 14 -4.74 16.53 -4.69
N CYS A 15 -3.96 15.65 -5.30
CA CYS A 15 -2.83 16.01 -6.15
C CYS A 15 -3.29 16.94 -7.30
N TYR A 16 -4.31 16.54 -8.03
CA TYR A 16 -4.85 17.30 -9.16
C TYR A 16 -5.36 18.68 -8.76
N GLU A 17 -6.12 18.79 -7.67
CA GLU A 17 -6.61 20.07 -7.18
C GLU A 17 -5.45 21.01 -6.76
N LEU A 18 -4.42 20.48 -6.11
CA LEU A 18 -3.23 21.25 -5.75
C LEU A 18 -2.43 21.71 -6.97
N TYR A 19 -2.32 20.86 -8.01
CA TYR A 19 -1.68 21.22 -9.28
C TYR A 19 -2.46 22.33 -10.01
N LYS A 20 -3.79 22.27 -10.01
CA LYS A 20 -4.63 23.34 -10.57
C LYS A 20 -4.45 24.65 -9.81
N GLN A 21 -4.49 24.60 -8.48
CA GLN A 21 -4.28 25.79 -7.65
C GLN A 21 -2.90 26.44 -7.85
N ALA A 22 -1.88 25.62 -8.13
CA ALA A 22 -0.53 26.07 -8.42
C ALA A 22 -0.32 26.53 -9.88
N GLY A 23 -1.34 26.41 -10.76
CA GLY A 23 -1.21 26.72 -12.19
C GLY A 23 -0.32 25.73 -12.96
N LEU A 24 -0.11 24.52 -12.42
CA LEU A 24 0.75 23.47 -12.98
C LEU A 24 -0.02 22.38 -13.75
N ALA A 25 -1.34 22.39 -13.70
CA ALA A 25 -2.19 21.50 -14.49
C ALA A 25 -2.61 22.20 -15.78
N SER A 26 -2.42 21.55 -16.92
CA SER A 26 -2.93 21.96 -18.23
C SER A 26 -4.37 21.51 -18.42
N ALA A 27 -5.03 21.96 -19.53
CA ALA A 27 -6.39 21.52 -19.88
C ALA A 27 -6.46 20.01 -20.26
N GLU A 28 -5.33 19.43 -20.65
CA GLU A 28 -5.24 18.01 -21.08
C GLU A 28 -4.86 17.09 -19.90
N ASP A 29 -4.45 17.65 -18.76
CA ASP A 29 -4.04 16.86 -17.59
C ASP A 29 -5.25 16.19 -16.91
N THR A 30 -5.08 14.93 -16.59
CA THR A 30 -6.00 14.15 -15.77
C THR A 30 -5.47 14.04 -14.33
N PRO A 31 -6.29 13.64 -13.36
CA PRO A 31 -5.80 13.35 -12.01
C PRO A 31 -4.66 12.31 -11.98
N LEU A 32 -4.67 11.31 -12.86
CA LEU A 32 -3.61 10.29 -12.94
C LEU A 32 -2.33 10.84 -13.56
N THR A 33 -2.41 11.70 -14.59
CA THR A 33 -1.19 12.29 -15.18
C THR A 33 -0.50 13.24 -14.20
N CYS A 34 -1.26 14.05 -13.45
CA CYS A 34 -0.69 14.88 -12.38
C CYS A 34 -0.07 14.03 -11.28
N LEU A 35 -0.72 12.91 -10.88
CA LEU A 35 -0.19 12.02 -9.88
C LEU A 35 1.09 11.31 -10.35
N SER A 36 1.14 10.81 -11.58
CA SER A 36 2.35 10.21 -12.16
C SER A 36 3.52 11.19 -12.11
N ARG A 37 3.29 12.46 -12.48
CA ARG A 37 4.28 13.55 -12.38
C ARG A 37 4.74 13.76 -10.94
N GLN A 38 3.81 13.85 -9.99
CA GLN A 38 4.14 14.03 -8.56
C GLN A 38 4.97 12.86 -8.01
N ILE A 39 4.61 11.61 -8.32
CA ILE A 39 5.36 10.43 -7.88
C ILE A 39 6.81 10.50 -8.39
N ARG A 40 7.04 10.86 -9.65
CA ARG A 40 8.39 11.02 -10.21
C ARG A 40 9.19 12.11 -9.49
N VAL A 41 8.55 13.23 -9.18
CA VAL A 41 9.19 14.30 -8.40
C VAL A 41 9.59 13.80 -7.01
N LEU A 42 8.71 13.06 -6.31
CA LEU A 42 9.01 12.49 -5.00
C LEU A 42 10.12 11.44 -5.03
N LEU A 43 10.20 10.66 -6.11
CA LEU A 43 11.27 9.68 -6.30
C LEU A 43 12.62 10.36 -6.55
N ASN A 44 12.63 11.48 -7.28
CA ASN A 44 13.86 12.20 -7.64
C ASN A 44 14.46 13.00 -6.50
N ASN A 45 13.64 13.67 -5.71
CA ASN A 45 14.14 14.59 -4.68
C ASN A 45 14.40 13.93 -3.32
N ASN A 46 14.14 12.61 -3.21
CA ASN A 46 14.33 11.85 -1.97
C ASN A 46 13.64 12.45 -0.72
N SER A 47 12.57 13.24 -0.93
CA SER A 47 11.80 13.81 0.18
C SER A 47 11.08 12.75 1.01
N TYR A 48 10.80 11.60 0.39
CA TYR A 48 10.19 10.44 1.01
C TYR A 48 10.98 9.18 0.68
N ASP A 49 11.10 8.29 1.65
CA ASP A 49 11.83 7.02 1.48
C ASP A 49 11.03 6.02 0.66
N LYS A 50 9.69 6.03 0.82
CA LYS A 50 8.76 5.15 0.10
C LYS A 50 7.49 5.89 -0.32
N ILE A 51 6.81 5.34 -1.32
CA ILE A 51 5.54 5.85 -1.83
C ILE A 51 4.52 4.71 -1.82
N LEU A 52 3.48 4.86 -1.00
CA LEU A 52 2.30 4.00 -1.00
C LEU A 52 1.32 4.52 -2.06
N VAL A 53 1.23 3.81 -3.18
CA VAL A 53 0.32 4.15 -4.29
C VAL A 53 -1.08 3.64 -3.95
N ARG A 54 -1.91 4.53 -3.40
CA ARG A 54 -3.22 4.18 -2.84
C ARG A 54 -4.36 4.83 -3.62
N GLU A 55 -4.72 4.20 -4.74
CA GLU A 55 -5.83 4.62 -5.60
C GLU A 55 -6.93 3.54 -5.56
N LYS A 56 -7.92 3.72 -4.67
CA LYS A 56 -8.89 2.70 -4.26
C LYS A 56 -9.94 2.35 -5.31
N ASP A 57 -10.21 3.25 -6.21
CA ASP A 57 -11.30 3.21 -7.19
C ASP A 57 -10.84 2.87 -8.61
N LEU A 58 -9.55 2.51 -8.76
CA LEU A 58 -9.05 1.93 -10.00
C LEU A 58 -9.32 0.42 -10.02
N SER A 59 -9.69 -0.11 -11.17
CA SER A 59 -9.65 -1.54 -11.43
C SER A 59 -8.20 -2.06 -11.37
N GLU A 60 -8.00 -3.37 -11.26
CA GLU A 60 -6.65 -3.95 -11.26
C GLU A 60 -5.90 -3.63 -12.56
N GLU A 61 -6.60 -3.66 -13.71
CA GLU A 61 -6.02 -3.32 -15.01
C GLU A 61 -5.58 -1.84 -15.09
N GLU A 62 -6.44 -0.91 -14.65
CA GLU A 62 -6.12 0.52 -14.61
C GLU A 62 -4.96 0.79 -13.64
N TYR A 63 -4.97 0.13 -12.49
CA TYR A 63 -3.91 0.25 -11.49
C TYR A 63 -2.59 -0.32 -12.00
N HIS A 64 -2.63 -1.50 -12.66
CA HIS A 64 -1.47 -2.10 -13.30
C HIS A 64 -0.88 -1.17 -14.36
N ALA A 65 -1.71 -0.65 -15.28
CA ALA A 65 -1.27 0.30 -16.30
C ALA A 65 -0.63 1.57 -15.69
N PHE A 66 -1.19 2.06 -14.59
CA PHE A 66 -0.64 3.21 -13.86
C PHE A 66 0.72 2.90 -13.22
N ILE A 67 0.89 1.73 -12.58
CA ILE A 67 2.18 1.31 -12.04
C ILE A 67 3.20 1.08 -13.15
N ALA A 68 2.80 0.46 -14.26
CA ALA A 68 3.66 0.31 -15.44
C ALA A 68 4.11 1.67 -16.00
N ASP A 69 3.23 2.67 -16.04
CA ASP A 69 3.60 4.04 -16.42
C ASP A 69 4.67 4.61 -15.49
N ILE A 70 4.56 4.43 -14.18
CA ILE A 70 5.58 4.89 -13.21
C ILE A 70 6.93 4.26 -13.50
N PHE A 71 6.98 2.94 -13.80
CA PHE A 71 8.23 2.21 -14.00
C PHE A 71 8.84 2.37 -15.40
N TYR A 72 8.01 2.44 -16.46
CA TYR A 72 8.45 2.28 -17.84
C TYR A 72 8.20 3.48 -18.74
N ALA A 73 7.42 4.50 -18.28
CA ALA A 73 7.05 5.58 -19.18
C ALA A 73 8.26 6.33 -19.73
N GLN A 74 8.37 6.23 -21.05
CA GLN A 74 9.36 6.95 -21.86
C GLN A 74 8.88 8.38 -22.22
N HIS A 75 7.91 8.94 -21.49
CA HIS A 75 7.38 10.25 -21.81
C HIS A 75 8.33 11.31 -21.28
N SER A 76 9.06 11.91 -22.21
CA SER A 76 9.78 13.17 -22.04
C SER A 76 8.79 14.25 -21.60
N TYR A 77 8.56 14.36 -20.28
CA TYR A 77 8.07 15.62 -19.73
C TYR A 77 9.19 16.64 -19.87
N PRO A 78 8.93 17.80 -20.47
CA PRO A 78 9.95 18.85 -20.56
C PRO A 78 10.44 19.13 -19.14
N SER A 79 11.75 19.05 -18.96
CA SER A 79 12.44 19.54 -17.77
C SER A 79 11.92 20.94 -17.47
N ALA A 80 11.62 21.24 -16.20
CA ALA A 80 11.08 22.52 -15.75
C ALA A 80 11.97 23.74 -16.12
N THR A 81 13.12 23.50 -16.72
CA THR A 81 14.06 24.56 -17.18
C THR A 81 13.76 25.14 -18.56
N ASN A 82 12.77 24.63 -19.34
CA ASN A 82 12.47 25.10 -20.69
C ASN A 82 10.97 25.29 -20.94
N LEU A 83 10.28 26.09 -20.12
CA LEU A 83 8.98 26.64 -20.46
C LEU A 83 9.17 27.93 -21.22
N THR A 84 9.57 27.82 -22.48
CA THR A 84 9.31 28.89 -23.48
C THR A 84 8.10 28.47 -24.31
N SER A 85 7.24 29.43 -24.58
CA SER A 85 5.85 29.34 -25.01
C SER A 85 5.57 28.79 -26.41
N ASP A 86 6.50 28.08 -27.07
CA ASP A 86 6.30 27.68 -28.47
C ASP A 86 6.72 26.21 -28.67
N ASN A 87 5.79 25.28 -28.42
CA ASN A 87 5.70 24.00 -29.12
C ASN A 87 4.68 23.05 -28.45
N CYS A 88 3.42 23.25 -28.79
CA CYS A 88 2.36 22.29 -28.44
C CYS A 88 1.59 21.93 -29.71
N ALA A 89 2.10 20.98 -30.48
CA ALA A 89 1.29 20.26 -31.48
C ALA A 89 1.99 18.94 -31.87
N SER A 90 1.28 17.85 -31.73
CA SER A 90 1.53 16.51 -32.30
C SER A 90 2.12 15.46 -31.36
N ALA A 91 1.25 14.67 -30.74
CA ALA A 91 1.48 13.24 -30.59
C ALA A 91 0.13 12.49 -30.41
N LYS A 92 -0.43 12.05 -31.52
CA LYS A 92 -1.43 10.97 -31.56
C LYS A 92 -0.65 9.68 -31.74
N ASN A 93 -0.73 8.72 -30.79
CA ASN A 93 -0.61 7.30 -31.15
C ASN A 93 -1.17 6.40 -30.05
N PRO A 94 -2.05 5.45 -30.40
CA PRO A 94 -2.56 4.44 -29.46
C PRO A 94 -1.56 3.30 -29.29
N LEU A 95 -1.43 2.79 -28.08
CA LEU A 95 -0.61 1.66 -27.71
C LEU A 95 -1.09 0.38 -28.39
N ILE A 96 -0.26 -0.21 -29.24
CA ILE A 96 -0.38 -1.59 -29.70
C ILE A 96 0.51 -2.45 -28.81
N ILE A 97 -0.11 -3.28 -27.97
CA ILE A 97 0.59 -4.29 -27.19
C ILE A 97 0.83 -5.50 -28.09
N ASN A 98 2.06 -5.70 -28.54
CA ASN A 98 2.47 -6.96 -29.16
C ASN A 98 3.07 -7.87 -28.08
N SER A 99 2.33 -8.91 -27.73
CA SER A 99 2.81 -10.04 -26.94
C SER A 99 3.90 -10.81 -27.71
N ARG A 100 5.12 -10.80 -27.20
CA ARG A 100 6.15 -11.78 -27.54
C ARG A 100 6.75 -12.37 -26.28
N SER A 101 6.55 -13.67 -26.13
CA SER A 101 7.25 -14.54 -25.21
C SER A 101 8.75 -14.61 -25.59
N ASP A 102 9.63 -14.25 -24.64
CA ASP A 102 10.97 -14.82 -24.62
C ASP A 102 11.53 -14.77 -23.19
N ASN A 103 11.90 -15.97 -22.73
CA ASN A 103 12.66 -16.21 -21.52
C ASN A 103 14.04 -15.58 -21.65
N SER A 104 14.43 -14.68 -20.77
CA SER A 104 15.76 -14.66 -20.13
C SER A 104 16.00 -13.38 -19.32
N THR A 105 16.59 -13.58 -18.13
CA THR A 105 17.51 -12.70 -17.41
C THR A 105 17.04 -11.29 -17.03
N HIS A 106 17.06 -11.05 -15.74
CA HIS A 106 17.00 -9.76 -15.04
C HIS A 106 17.45 -8.56 -15.88
N ALA A 107 16.55 -7.98 -16.63
CA ALA A 107 16.79 -6.72 -17.30
C ALA A 107 16.67 -5.59 -16.26
N LYS A 108 17.78 -4.96 -15.94
CA LYS A 108 17.78 -3.67 -15.23
C LYS A 108 17.03 -2.68 -16.10
N SER A 109 15.80 -2.32 -15.69
CA SER A 109 15.03 -1.29 -16.35
C SER A 109 15.68 0.07 -16.09
N ILE A 110 16.36 0.59 -17.10
CA ILE A 110 16.90 1.96 -17.11
C ILE A 110 15.89 2.80 -17.83
N CYS A 111 15.18 3.68 -17.12
CA CYS A 111 14.37 4.73 -17.74
C CYS A 111 15.25 5.65 -18.58
N PRO A 112 14.78 6.20 -19.73
CA PRO A 112 15.54 7.09 -20.60
C PRO A 112 16.08 8.35 -19.93
N ASP A 113 15.41 8.81 -18.86
CA ASP A 113 15.82 9.97 -18.03
C ASP A 113 16.89 9.61 -17.01
N GLY A 114 17.44 8.40 -17.02
CA GLY A 114 18.45 7.96 -16.06
C GLY A 114 17.93 7.67 -14.66
N ILE A 115 16.61 7.73 -14.44
CA ILE A 115 16.00 7.43 -13.15
C ILE A 115 15.87 5.92 -13.00
N ASN A 116 16.71 5.34 -12.18
CA ASN A 116 16.56 3.94 -11.77
C ASN A 116 15.53 3.87 -10.61
N ILE A 117 14.25 3.64 -10.94
CA ILE A 117 13.23 3.46 -9.92
C ILE A 117 13.48 2.13 -9.22
N MET A 118 13.90 2.21 -7.96
CA MET A 118 14.06 1.02 -7.13
C MET A 118 12.67 0.50 -6.73
N PRO A 119 12.28 -0.74 -7.10
CA PRO A 119 11.00 -1.32 -6.72
C PRO A 119 10.73 -1.26 -5.20
N SER A 120 11.79 -1.33 -4.40
CA SER A 120 11.72 -1.21 -2.94
C SER A 120 11.21 0.15 -2.43
N ARG A 121 11.15 1.18 -3.26
CA ARG A 121 10.59 2.50 -2.90
C ARG A 121 9.09 2.61 -3.16
N ILE A 122 8.51 1.69 -3.96
CA ILE A 122 7.07 1.66 -4.26
C ILE A 122 6.40 0.63 -3.36
N ILE A 123 5.24 0.99 -2.83
CA ILE A 123 4.34 0.11 -2.11
C ILE A 123 3.03 0.06 -2.92
N VAL A 124 2.72 -1.09 -3.48
CA VAL A 124 1.46 -1.35 -4.18
C VAL A 124 0.35 -1.55 -3.15
N HIS A 125 -0.81 -0.97 -3.38
CA HIS A 125 -1.97 -1.12 -2.52
C HIS A 125 -2.98 -2.07 -3.14
N ASN A 126 -3.44 -3.07 -2.37
CA ASN A 126 -4.57 -3.94 -2.67
C ASN A 126 -4.40 -5.00 -3.79
N PHE A 127 -3.41 -4.90 -4.68
CA PHE A 127 -3.26 -5.78 -5.84
C PHE A 127 -1.98 -6.65 -5.75
N PRO A 128 -2.08 -7.87 -5.18
CA PRO A 128 -0.92 -8.76 -5.02
C PRO A 128 -0.23 -9.13 -6.34
N ALA A 129 -1.02 -9.37 -7.42
CA ALA A 129 -0.43 -9.73 -8.70
C ALA A 129 0.42 -8.60 -9.29
N VAL A 130 -0.02 -7.35 -9.12
CA VAL A 130 0.75 -6.16 -9.54
C VAL A 130 2.02 -6.02 -8.69
N ALA A 131 1.92 -6.19 -7.36
CA ALA A 131 3.08 -6.14 -6.48
C ALA A 131 4.11 -7.23 -6.81
N GLU A 132 3.67 -8.43 -7.15
CA GLU A 132 4.51 -9.55 -7.58
C GLU A 132 5.25 -9.24 -8.87
N GLU A 133 4.55 -8.78 -9.90
CA GLU A 133 5.13 -8.48 -11.21
C GLU A 133 6.25 -7.44 -11.12
N PHE A 134 6.01 -6.36 -10.36
CA PHE A 134 7.00 -5.28 -10.21
C PHE A 134 8.00 -5.48 -9.07
N GLY A 135 7.87 -6.56 -8.28
CA GLY A 135 8.77 -6.88 -7.17
C GLY A 135 8.78 -5.81 -6.06
N THR A 136 7.61 -5.23 -5.76
CA THR A 136 7.44 -4.13 -4.80
C THR A 136 7.06 -4.64 -3.39
N ASP A 137 6.91 -3.71 -2.45
CA ASP A 137 6.16 -3.97 -1.21
C ASP A 137 4.65 -3.99 -1.54
N LEU A 138 3.87 -4.73 -0.74
CA LEU A 138 2.41 -4.79 -0.80
C LEU A 138 1.81 -4.23 0.49
N HIS A 139 0.76 -3.42 0.38
CA HIS A 139 -0.05 -2.97 1.50
C HIS A 139 -1.51 -3.34 1.30
N LEU A 140 -2.07 -4.08 2.24
CA LEU A 140 -3.45 -4.56 2.20
C LEU A 140 -4.33 -3.84 3.23
N PRO A 141 -5.60 -3.51 2.91
CA PRO A 141 -6.60 -3.25 3.93
C PRO A 141 -6.70 -4.43 4.90
N PHE A 142 -6.99 -4.18 6.19
CA PHE A 142 -7.01 -5.26 7.19
C PHE A 142 -7.99 -6.38 6.84
N SER A 143 -9.18 -6.05 6.32
CA SER A 143 -10.16 -7.04 5.89
C SER A 143 -9.65 -7.95 4.75
N ILE A 144 -8.89 -7.40 3.81
CA ILE A 144 -8.27 -8.19 2.74
C ILE A 144 -7.12 -9.03 3.28
N PHE A 145 -6.30 -8.44 4.17
CA PHE A 145 -5.22 -9.15 4.83
C PHE A 145 -5.72 -10.38 5.61
N THR A 146 -6.78 -10.22 6.42
CA THR A 146 -7.38 -11.34 7.18
C THR A 146 -7.96 -12.42 6.27
N ASN A 147 -8.58 -12.04 5.16
CA ASN A 147 -9.12 -12.99 4.19
C ASN A 147 -8.04 -13.79 3.46
N LEU A 148 -6.91 -13.16 3.15
CA LEU A 148 -5.82 -13.80 2.39
C LEU A 148 -4.85 -14.59 3.27
N LEU A 149 -4.55 -14.09 4.47
CA LEU A 149 -3.51 -14.64 5.33
C LEU A 149 -4.01 -15.18 6.68
N GLY A 150 -5.24 -14.85 7.07
CA GLY A 150 -5.79 -15.15 8.40
C GLY A 150 -6.35 -16.57 8.59
N HIS A 151 -6.35 -17.44 7.57
CA HIS A 151 -6.92 -18.78 7.65
C HIS A 151 -5.84 -19.84 7.85
N SER A 152 -6.14 -20.86 8.67
CA SER A 152 -5.27 -22.00 8.91
C SER A 152 -5.87 -23.28 8.30
N GLY A 153 -5.07 -24.11 7.64
CA GLY A 153 -5.46 -25.43 7.16
C GLY A 153 -6.07 -25.49 5.75
N ASN A 154 -6.67 -26.65 5.39
CA ASN A 154 -7.17 -26.98 4.06
C ASN A 154 -8.26 -26.04 3.49
N SER A 155 -8.90 -25.21 4.31
CA SER A 155 -9.82 -24.15 3.90
C SER A 155 -9.11 -22.93 3.29
N ALA A 156 -7.82 -22.77 3.55
CA ALA A 156 -7.03 -21.62 3.10
C ALA A 156 -6.92 -21.54 1.57
N GLN A 157 -6.71 -22.68 0.90
CA GLN A 157 -6.59 -22.73 -0.58
C GLN A 157 -7.91 -22.40 -1.27
N ASN A 158 -9.03 -22.92 -0.77
CA ASN A 158 -10.35 -22.70 -1.37
C ASN A 158 -10.84 -21.26 -1.15
N ASN A 159 -10.60 -20.67 0.03
CA ASN A 159 -10.97 -19.29 0.30
C ASN A 159 -10.08 -18.28 -0.45
N PHE A 160 -8.81 -18.61 -0.65
CA PHE A 160 -7.89 -17.81 -1.44
C PHE A 160 -8.32 -17.73 -2.92
N GLN A 161 -8.70 -18.86 -3.53
CA GLN A 161 -9.21 -18.91 -4.91
C GLN A 161 -10.52 -18.12 -5.06
N ASN A 162 -11.42 -18.23 -4.07
CA ASN A 162 -12.70 -17.52 -4.07
C ASN A 162 -12.55 -16.01 -3.83
N SER A 163 -11.57 -15.58 -3.03
CA SER A 163 -11.31 -14.13 -2.80
C SER A 163 -10.70 -13.45 -4.02
N LEU A 164 -9.88 -14.15 -4.80
CA LEU A 164 -9.31 -13.62 -6.04
C LEU A 164 -10.36 -13.47 -7.15
N SER A 165 -11.32 -14.41 -7.23
CA SER A 165 -12.42 -14.34 -8.19
C SER A 165 -13.47 -13.28 -7.85
N ASN A 166 -13.59 -12.89 -6.58
CA ASN A 166 -14.56 -11.89 -6.09
C ASN A 166 -13.96 -10.49 -5.89
N SER A 167 -12.66 -10.31 -6.13
CA SER A 167 -11.97 -9.02 -5.91
C SER A 167 -12.42 -7.89 -6.84
N SER A 168 -13.23 -8.20 -7.87
CA SER A 168 -13.79 -7.20 -8.79
C SER A 168 -15.03 -6.47 -8.27
N VAL A 169 -15.53 -6.75 -7.04
CA VAL A 169 -16.84 -6.24 -6.58
C VAL A 169 -16.84 -5.77 -5.11
N LEU A 170 -15.84 -5.14 -4.57
CA LEU A 170 -15.93 -4.56 -3.22
C LEU A 170 -15.54 -3.07 -3.21
N THR A 171 -16.47 -2.25 -3.76
CA THR A 171 -16.54 -0.83 -3.46
C THR A 171 -17.71 -0.60 -2.51
N SER A 172 -17.49 -0.61 -1.19
CA SER A 172 -18.25 0.21 -0.23
C SER A 172 -17.76 -0.03 1.20
N ASP A 173 -17.16 0.99 1.80
CA ASP A 173 -17.04 1.11 3.25
C ASP A 173 -18.46 1.35 3.82
N THR A 174 -19.15 0.30 4.20
CA THR A 174 -20.35 0.42 5.05
C THR A 174 -19.96 0.00 6.45
N SER A 175 -19.85 0.99 7.33
CA SER A 175 -19.72 0.80 8.77
C SER A 175 -21.00 0.16 9.32
N VAL A 176 -20.95 -1.12 9.63
CA VAL A 176 -22.01 -1.75 10.42
C VAL A 176 -21.63 -1.62 11.89
N VAL A 177 -22.41 -0.82 12.59
CA VAL A 177 -22.45 -0.78 14.05
C VAL A 177 -23.27 -2.00 14.48
N THR A 178 -22.69 -3.00 15.10
CA THR A 178 -23.41 -4.03 15.82
C THR A 178 -23.25 -3.81 17.31
N SER A 179 -24.38 -3.55 17.94
CA SER A 179 -24.62 -3.51 19.38
C SER A 179 -24.44 -4.90 20.02
N ASP A 180 -23.92 -4.87 21.24
CA ASP A 180 -23.77 -5.97 22.18
C ASP A 180 -25.04 -6.81 22.35
N ASN A 181 -24.88 -8.13 22.46
CA ASN A 181 -25.59 -8.93 23.45
C ASN A 181 -24.94 -10.32 23.63
N ASP A 182 -24.54 -10.50 24.84
CA ASP A 182 -24.37 -11.65 25.74
C ASP A 182 -25.04 -12.96 25.33
N LEU A 183 -24.30 -14.09 25.48
CA LEU A 183 -24.74 -15.30 26.20
C LEU A 183 -23.75 -16.45 26.11
N THR A 184 -23.32 -16.87 27.29
CA THR A 184 -22.63 -18.09 27.71
C THR A 184 -23.17 -19.38 27.09
N HIS A 185 -22.28 -20.27 26.63
CA HIS A 185 -22.38 -21.75 26.85
C HIS A 185 -21.10 -22.47 26.38
N SER A 186 -20.43 -23.11 27.34
CA SER A 186 -19.40 -24.14 27.09
C SER A 186 -20.03 -25.48 26.82
N PRO A 187 -19.52 -26.31 25.92
CA PRO A 187 -19.66 -27.74 25.99
C PRO A 187 -18.32 -28.44 26.27
N SER A 188 -18.38 -29.35 27.22
CA SER A 188 -17.39 -30.28 27.70
C SER A 188 -16.89 -31.23 26.60
N ILE A 189 -15.57 -31.48 26.62
CA ILE A 189 -14.85 -32.36 25.70
C ILE A 189 -14.77 -33.76 26.30
N ALA A 190 -15.21 -34.75 25.54
CA ALA A 190 -14.94 -36.18 25.80
C ALA A 190 -13.64 -36.56 25.09
N THR A 191 -12.67 -37.07 25.86
CA THR A 191 -11.42 -37.68 25.39
C THR A 191 -11.67 -39.10 24.89
N SER A 192 -11.35 -39.37 23.63
CA SER A 192 -11.10 -40.74 23.15
C SER A 192 -9.76 -40.76 22.40
N GLY A 193 -8.86 -41.67 22.86
CA GLY A 193 -7.51 -41.77 22.36
C GLY A 193 -7.43 -42.26 20.91
N ILE A 194 -6.44 -41.75 20.20
CA ILE A 194 -6.04 -42.24 18.87
C ILE A 194 -4.53 -42.49 18.87
N ASP A 195 -4.19 -43.62 18.35
CA ASP A 195 -2.92 -44.31 18.19
C ASP A 195 -1.94 -43.52 17.32
N LEU A 196 -0.66 -43.41 17.77
CA LEU A 196 0.42 -42.72 17.08
C LEU A 196 1.17 -43.75 16.20
N THR A 197 0.81 -43.85 14.93
CA THR A 197 1.69 -44.40 13.89
C THR A 197 2.29 -43.30 13.06
N HIS A 198 3.63 -43.34 12.92
CA HIS A 198 4.47 -42.43 12.17
C HIS A 198 3.99 -42.26 10.72
N GLU A 199 3.44 -41.10 10.40
CA GLU A 199 3.44 -40.58 9.05
C GLU A 199 4.15 -39.20 9.06
N ASN A 200 5.05 -38.98 8.09
CA ASN A 200 5.69 -37.71 7.81
C ASN A 200 4.59 -36.69 7.45
N THR A 201 3.94 -36.11 8.45
CA THR A 201 3.02 -35.01 8.26
C THR A 201 3.84 -33.74 8.05
N VAL A 202 4.02 -33.34 6.77
CA VAL A 202 4.31 -31.97 6.42
C VAL A 202 3.24 -31.13 7.12
N ALA A 203 3.65 -30.28 8.05
CA ALA A 203 2.74 -29.39 8.76
C ALA A 203 1.87 -28.65 7.71
N PRO A 204 0.55 -28.53 7.90
CA PRO A 204 -0.31 -27.88 6.93
C PRO A 204 0.22 -26.45 6.72
N ALA A 205 0.53 -26.12 5.45
CA ALA A 205 1.01 -24.80 5.08
C ALA A 205 0.00 -23.75 5.58
N THR A 206 0.45 -22.78 6.37
CA THR A 206 -0.39 -21.67 6.79
C THR A 206 -0.78 -20.86 5.55
N SER A 207 -1.91 -20.15 5.58
CA SER A 207 -2.30 -19.25 4.48
C SER A 207 -1.17 -18.26 4.12
N SER A 208 -0.46 -17.78 5.12
CA SER A 208 0.71 -16.91 4.96
C SER A 208 1.84 -17.60 4.19
N GLY A 209 2.15 -18.86 4.48
CA GLY A 209 3.15 -19.63 3.75
C GLY A 209 2.78 -19.82 2.28
N TYR A 210 1.53 -20.23 2.01
CA TYR A 210 1.02 -20.38 0.65
C TYR A 210 1.02 -19.05 -0.13
N PHE A 211 0.61 -17.96 0.52
CA PHE A 211 0.63 -16.63 -0.10
C PHE A 211 2.06 -16.23 -0.51
N ARG A 212 3.03 -16.41 0.38
CA ARG A 212 4.43 -16.06 0.10
C ARG A 212 5.09 -16.96 -0.94
N GLU A 213 4.69 -18.23 -1.02
CA GLU A 213 5.12 -19.12 -2.09
C GLU A 213 4.59 -18.66 -3.45
N LYS A 214 3.29 -18.32 -3.50
CA LYS A 214 2.66 -17.83 -4.73
C LYS A 214 3.19 -16.47 -5.19
N TYR A 215 3.48 -15.58 -4.25
CA TYR A 215 3.94 -14.20 -4.50
C TYR A 215 5.34 -13.99 -3.92
N SER A 216 6.32 -14.69 -4.51
CA SER A 216 7.69 -14.77 -3.99
C SER A 216 8.55 -13.51 -4.27
N HIS A 217 8.13 -12.67 -5.22
CA HIS A 217 8.82 -11.42 -5.53
C HIS A 217 8.35 -10.24 -4.68
N ILE A 218 7.19 -10.34 -4.00
CA ILE A 218 6.75 -9.32 -3.05
C ILE A 218 7.75 -9.23 -1.90
N LYS A 219 8.31 -8.03 -1.69
CA LYS A 219 9.40 -7.85 -0.72
C LYS A 219 8.89 -7.85 0.71
N ARG A 220 7.84 -7.07 0.98
CA ARG A 220 7.21 -6.97 2.30
C ARG A 220 5.70 -6.86 2.16
N ILE A 221 4.98 -7.45 3.10
CA ILE A 221 3.53 -7.38 3.18
C ILE A 221 3.16 -6.57 4.44
N GLY A 222 2.40 -5.51 4.25
CA GLY A 222 1.89 -4.71 5.35
C GLY A 222 0.38 -4.59 5.33
N THR A 223 -0.18 -4.17 6.47
CA THR A 223 -1.62 -3.92 6.58
C THR A 223 -1.93 -2.71 7.47
N SER A 224 -3.11 -2.13 7.29
CA SER A 224 -3.63 -1.06 8.15
C SER A 224 -4.37 -1.67 9.33
N ILE A 225 -4.09 -1.20 10.55
CA ILE A 225 -4.74 -1.71 11.77
C ILE A 225 -5.53 -0.62 12.49
N HIS A 226 -6.52 -1.05 13.28
CA HIS A 226 -7.42 -0.17 14.00
C HIS A 226 -7.53 -0.49 15.49
N SER A 227 -6.91 -1.56 15.97
CA SER A 227 -6.86 -1.96 17.38
C SER A 227 -5.52 -2.63 17.72
N VAL A 228 -5.27 -2.85 19.00
CA VAL A 228 -4.11 -3.64 19.47
C VAL A 228 -4.25 -5.09 19.01
N ASP A 229 -5.47 -5.62 19.08
CA ASP A 229 -5.74 -7.00 18.64
C ASP A 229 -5.48 -7.19 17.14
N ASP A 230 -5.87 -6.20 16.30
CA ASP A 230 -5.51 -6.22 14.87
C ASP A 230 -3.99 -6.26 14.67
N ALA A 231 -3.24 -5.50 15.47
CA ALA A 231 -1.77 -5.45 15.36
C ALA A 231 -1.13 -6.80 15.70
N VAL A 232 -1.54 -7.41 16.82
CA VAL A 232 -1.07 -8.73 17.26
C VAL A 232 -1.47 -9.80 16.24
N PHE A 233 -2.71 -9.73 15.73
CA PHE A 233 -3.17 -10.62 14.67
C PHE A 233 -2.32 -10.49 13.40
N ALA A 234 -2.07 -9.27 12.95
CA ALA A 234 -1.28 -9.02 11.74
C ALA A 234 0.15 -9.59 11.87
N GLU A 235 0.83 -9.37 13.00
CA GLU A 235 2.15 -9.91 13.26
C GLU A 235 2.15 -11.44 13.25
N SER A 236 1.20 -12.07 13.96
CA SER A 236 1.12 -13.53 14.05
C SER A 236 0.76 -14.22 12.72
N HIS A 237 0.18 -13.48 11.77
CA HIS A 237 -0.19 -13.97 10.44
C HIS A 237 0.75 -13.49 9.32
N GLY A 238 1.94 -13.02 9.67
CA GLY A 238 3.03 -12.80 8.72
C GLY A 238 3.04 -11.43 8.05
N ALA A 239 2.45 -10.40 8.67
CA ALA A 239 2.71 -9.02 8.28
C ALA A 239 4.17 -8.65 8.58
N ASP A 240 4.85 -8.02 7.64
CA ASP A 240 6.21 -7.50 7.84
C ASP A 240 6.20 -6.08 8.42
N TYR A 241 5.08 -5.39 8.38
CA TYR A 241 4.86 -4.08 8.98
C TYR A 241 3.37 -3.77 9.09
N ILE A 242 3.05 -2.79 9.92
CA ILE A 242 1.68 -2.28 10.04
C ILE A 242 1.65 -0.76 9.91
N THR A 243 0.50 -0.22 9.42
CA THR A 243 0.19 1.19 9.54
C THR A 243 -0.88 1.38 10.62
N ALA A 244 -0.58 2.23 11.61
CA ALA A 244 -1.44 2.50 12.76
C ALA A 244 -2.09 3.88 12.64
N GLY A 245 -3.41 3.96 12.62
CA GLY A 245 -4.09 5.25 12.47
C GLY A 245 -5.60 5.23 12.65
N HIS A 246 -6.19 6.42 12.57
CA HIS A 246 -5.59 7.74 12.34
C HIS A 246 -5.17 8.38 13.68
N ILE A 247 -3.94 8.92 13.72
CA ILE A 247 -3.37 9.41 14.98
C ILE A 247 -3.92 10.78 15.33
N PHE A 248 -3.93 11.72 14.37
CA PHE A 248 -4.49 13.06 14.54
C PHE A 248 -5.76 13.22 13.73
N THR A 249 -6.56 14.24 14.05
CA THR A 249 -7.75 14.60 13.26
C THR A 249 -7.38 14.81 11.79
N THR A 250 -8.22 14.31 10.90
CA THR A 250 -7.98 14.36 9.46
C THR A 250 -9.27 14.47 8.67
N ASP A 251 -9.24 15.20 7.56
CA ASP A 251 -10.40 15.34 6.67
C ASP A 251 -10.85 14.01 6.03
N CYS A 252 -9.97 13.02 5.97
CA CYS A 252 -10.31 11.68 5.48
C CYS A 252 -11.22 10.88 6.43
N LYS A 253 -11.34 11.32 7.69
CA LYS A 253 -12.18 10.73 8.73
C LYS A 253 -12.95 11.84 9.45
N LYS A 254 -13.70 12.64 8.67
CA LYS A 254 -14.49 13.78 9.20
C LYS A 254 -15.38 13.35 10.34
N GLY A 255 -15.35 14.12 11.43
CA GLY A 255 -16.17 13.89 12.63
C GLY A 255 -15.62 12.84 13.59
N LEU A 256 -14.54 12.13 13.26
CA LEU A 256 -13.91 11.20 14.18
C LEU A 256 -12.66 11.85 14.81
N PRO A 257 -12.53 11.84 16.15
CA PRO A 257 -11.32 12.29 16.82
C PRO A 257 -10.14 11.38 16.48
N GLY A 258 -8.93 11.93 16.45
CA GLY A 258 -7.71 11.13 16.34
C GLY A 258 -7.58 10.18 17.53
N ARG A 259 -7.00 9.01 17.30
CA ARG A 259 -6.77 7.99 18.35
C ARG A 259 -5.73 8.43 19.38
N GLY A 260 -4.86 9.34 18.99
CA GLY A 260 -3.86 9.95 19.87
C GLY A 260 -2.57 9.13 20.02
N ILE A 261 -1.63 9.75 20.71
CA ILE A 261 -0.28 9.24 20.89
C ILE A 261 -0.23 8.04 21.85
N ASP A 262 -1.04 8.05 22.92
CA ASP A 262 -1.05 6.96 23.88
C ASP A 262 -1.55 5.66 23.26
N TRP A 263 -2.55 5.75 22.39
CA TRP A 263 -2.99 4.59 21.61
C TRP A 263 -1.87 4.10 20.65
N LEU A 264 -1.16 5.00 19.98
CA LEU A 264 0.00 4.62 19.15
C LEU A 264 1.08 3.91 19.95
N LYS A 265 1.40 4.40 21.13
CA LYS A 265 2.37 3.76 22.05
C LYS A 265 1.90 2.36 22.47
N SER A 266 0.60 2.16 22.72
CA SER A 266 0.07 0.82 23.04
C SER A 266 0.25 -0.17 21.90
N ILE A 267 0.08 0.27 20.65
CA ILE A 267 0.36 -0.54 19.46
C ILE A 267 1.84 -0.89 19.38
N CYS A 268 2.73 0.11 19.51
CA CYS A 268 4.19 -0.12 19.45
C CYS A 268 4.71 -1.05 20.52
N ASN A 269 4.05 -1.10 21.69
CA ASN A 269 4.42 -2.01 22.79
C ASN A 269 3.87 -3.43 22.60
N ALA A 270 2.85 -3.61 21.76
CA ALA A 270 2.19 -4.90 21.57
C ALA A 270 2.83 -5.78 20.50
N VAL A 271 3.62 -5.20 19.58
CA VAL A 271 4.22 -5.89 18.45
C VAL A 271 5.70 -5.56 18.29
N SER A 272 6.44 -6.46 17.64
CA SER A 272 7.87 -6.32 17.33
C SER A 272 8.12 -5.85 15.89
N ILE A 273 7.13 -6.03 15.00
CA ILE A 273 7.24 -5.59 13.60
C ILE A 273 7.17 -4.06 13.48
N PRO A 274 7.76 -3.48 12.42
CA PRO A 274 7.72 -2.06 12.16
C PRO A 274 6.32 -1.46 12.17
N VAL A 275 6.13 -0.40 12.97
CA VAL A 275 4.89 0.38 13.05
C VAL A 275 5.08 1.72 12.36
N TYR A 276 4.23 2.05 11.41
CA TYR A 276 4.17 3.34 10.73
C TYR A 276 2.92 4.10 11.16
N ALA A 277 3.10 5.28 11.74
CA ALA A 277 1.97 6.13 12.12
C ALA A 277 1.31 6.77 10.89
N ILE A 278 -0.03 6.84 10.85
CA ILE A 278 -0.77 7.46 9.74
C ILE A 278 -1.98 8.26 10.25
N GLY A 279 -2.35 9.29 9.49
CA GLY A 279 -3.57 10.09 9.69
C GLY A 279 -3.34 11.40 10.40
N GLY A 280 -3.57 12.50 9.67
CA GLY A 280 -3.44 13.87 10.14
C GLY A 280 -2.00 14.31 10.42
N ILE A 281 -1.00 13.54 9.99
CA ILE A 281 0.42 13.86 10.19
C ILE A 281 0.87 14.87 9.13
N SER A 282 1.60 15.89 9.61
CA SER A 282 2.17 16.96 8.81
C SER A 282 3.48 17.45 9.43
N ASP A 283 4.21 18.30 8.74
CA ASP A 283 5.45 18.91 9.27
C ASP A 283 5.20 19.71 10.57
N ALA A 284 3.98 20.22 10.77
CA ALA A 284 3.62 20.98 11.96
C ALA A 284 3.45 20.13 13.23
N ASN A 285 3.18 18.83 13.09
CA ASN A 285 2.88 17.96 14.26
C ASN A 285 3.70 16.66 14.33
N VAL A 286 4.52 16.38 13.32
CA VAL A 286 5.34 15.15 13.28
C VAL A 286 6.28 15.04 14.47
N SER A 287 6.76 16.16 15.01
CA SER A 287 7.62 16.19 16.20
C SER A 287 6.96 15.61 17.45
N MET A 288 5.62 15.61 17.52
CA MET A 288 4.88 15.00 18.62
C MET A 288 5.02 13.46 18.66
N LEU A 289 5.51 12.85 17.58
CA LEU A 289 5.74 11.40 17.48
C LEU A 289 7.14 10.98 17.94
N SER A 290 8.01 11.91 18.34
CA SER A 290 9.42 11.65 18.72
C SER A 290 9.59 10.60 19.81
N ASP A 291 8.64 10.58 20.76
CA ASP A 291 8.68 9.67 21.93
C ASP A 291 7.91 8.35 21.69
N CYS A 292 7.44 8.14 20.45
CA CYS A 292 6.83 6.89 20.06
C CYS A 292 7.91 5.97 19.44
N ASN A 293 7.89 4.70 19.80
CA ASN A 293 8.78 3.69 19.21
C ASN A 293 8.27 3.26 17.83
N ILE A 294 8.11 4.22 16.93
CA ILE A 294 7.67 3.98 15.54
C ILE A 294 8.86 3.86 14.60
N SER A 295 8.72 3.05 13.56
CA SER A 295 9.71 2.92 12.49
C SER A 295 9.62 4.07 11.47
N GLY A 296 8.49 4.79 11.46
CA GLY A 296 8.28 5.93 10.58
C GLY A 296 6.82 6.37 10.53
N TYR A 297 6.50 7.20 9.56
CA TYR A 297 5.17 7.79 9.42
C TYR A 297 4.75 8.01 7.96
N CYS A 298 3.43 8.11 7.77
CA CYS A 298 2.80 8.30 6.46
C CYS A 298 2.17 9.69 6.36
N MET A 299 2.46 10.41 5.28
CA MET A 299 1.85 11.70 4.95
C MET A 299 1.10 11.60 3.63
N MET A 300 -0.11 12.14 3.54
CA MET A 300 -0.90 12.17 2.31
C MET A 300 -0.99 13.59 1.74
N SER A 301 -1.69 14.49 2.40
CA SER A 301 -1.91 15.84 1.85
C SER A 301 -0.63 16.62 1.65
N ALA A 302 0.36 16.47 2.55
CA ALA A 302 1.65 17.13 2.42
C ALA A 302 2.45 16.59 1.23
N SER A 303 2.43 15.28 0.97
CA SER A 303 3.16 14.64 -0.13
C SER A 303 2.54 14.90 -1.50
N MET A 304 1.28 15.33 -1.56
CA MET A 304 0.59 15.66 -2.83
C MET A 304 0.81 17.12 -3.27
N LYS A 305 1.45 17.94 -2.45
CA LYS A 305 1.80 19.31 -2.83
C LYS A 305 2.87 19.31 -3.92
N PRO A 306 2.68 20.06 -5.02
CA PRO A 306 3.73 20.21 -6.02
C PRO A 306 4.98 20.86 -5.39
N ILE A 307 6.14 20.35 -5.74
CA ILE A 307 7.41 20.93 -5.32
C ILE A 307 7.80 21.92 -6.41
N LEU A 308 7.72 23.20 -6.08
CA LEU A 308 8.17 24.27 -6.95
C LEU A 308 9.69 24.36 -6.82
N SER A 309 10.41 24.29 -7.93
CA SER A 309 11.83 24.68 -7.96
C SER A 309 11.92 26.20 -7.70
N GLU A 310 12.63 26.56 -6.65
CA GLU A 310 13.02 27.94 -6.41
C GLU A 310 13.90 28.48 -7.54
#